data_57813d48467f29d1abc403b3914dad12
#
_entry.id   57813d48467f29d1abc403b3914dad12
#
_cell.length_a   1.000
_cell.length_b   1.000
_cell.length_c   1.000
_cell.angle_alpha   90.00
_cell.angle_beta   90.00
_cell.angle_gamma   90.00
#
_symmetry.space_group_name_H-M   'P 1'
#
loop_
_entity.id
_entity.type
_entity.pdbx_description
1 polymer ?
#
loop_
_entity_poly.entity_id
_entity_poly.type
_entity_poly.pdbx_seq_one_letter_code
_entity_poly.pdbx_strand_id
1 'polypeptide(L)'
;MIKRLIPLLLLAVACTTTYPYRDSDRLVVEGWIDSGGAPIVMVTSPVAATEQEQFVEDLARNLYYKAYVTVKDETTGEEVSLSARKDARYLPPLIYTTDALEGVAGHTYSLKVMYGNHVAKAVTRIPQPVPLDKVEVSKSVQSDTMYVVTAYFNDPEGYHRFFAMVEGKDSMYFPSLLSGQMASNRAGAVSVMRGWPITNQNWKPLYKLGETVHIKFCTVEKDIWDYWDSFDGLSTISTIGFFPITVNPPTNMNGAYGYWAGYGATYATVTIK
;
A
#
# COMPACT_ATOMS: atom_id res chain seq x y z
N MET A 1 -18.79 2.20 72.83
CA MET A 1 -17.81 1.85 71.77
C MET A 1 -18.55 1.84 70.42
N ILE A 2 -18.46 2.94 69.70
CA ILE A 2 -19.15 3.12 68.40
C ILE A 2 -18.11 2.86 67.31
N LYS A 3 -18.25 1.73 66.57
CA LYS A 3 -17.41 1.44 65.40
C LYS A 3 -17.90 2.26 64.22
N ARG A 4 -17.10 3.25 63.79
CA ARG A 4 -17.34 4.02 62.58
C ARG A 4 -16.95 3.15 61.37
N LEU A 5 -17.95 2.74 60.57
CA LEU A 5 -17.78 2.19 59.23
C LEU A 5 -17.49 3.36 58.28
N ILE A 6 -16.30 3.38 57.67
CA ILE A 6 -15.95 4.27 56.58
C ILE A 6 -16.35 3.58 55.28
N PRO A 7 -17.26 4.14 54.48
CA PRO A 7 -17.54 3.58 53.16
C PRO A 7 -16.40 3.91 52.21
N LEU A 8 -15.74 2.89 51.68
CA LEU A 8 -14.75 2.97 50.64
C LEU A 8 -15.46 3.33 49.32
N LEU A 9 -15.36 4.59 48.92
CA LEU A 9 -15.90 5.09 47.66
C LEU A 9 -14.94 4.66 46.54
N LEU A 10 -15.26 3.58 45.83
CA LEU A 10 -14.57 3.19 44.58
C LEU A 10 -14.91 4.19 43.48
N LEU A 11 -14.03 5.13 43.22
CA LEU A 11 -14.05 5.95 42.01
C LEU A 11 -13.70 5.06 40.81
N ALA A 12 -14.73 4.59 40.12
CA ALA A 12 -14.59 4.04 38.80
C ALA A 12 -14.21 5.18 37.84
N VAL A 13 -12.92 5.33 37.56
CA VAL A 13 -12.44 6.15 36.45
C VAL A 13 -12.83 5.41 35.16
N ALA A 14 -13.97 5.76 34.59
CA ALA A 14 -14.32 5.36 33.26
C ALA A 14 -13.34 6.08 32.31
N CYS A 15 -12.30 5.39 31.86
CA CYS A 15 -11.55 5.80 30.69
C CYS A 15 -12.50 5.77 29.49
N THR A 16 -13.15 6.86 29.20
CA THR A 16 -13.75 7.08 27.88
C THR A 16 -12.60 7.23 26.91
N THR A 17 -12.28 6.16 26.20
CA THR A 17 -11.47 6.24 24.98
C THR A 17 -12.27 7.06 23.98
N THR A 18 -12.05 8.37 23.98
CA THR A 18 -12.46 9.24 22.88
C THR A 18 -11.61 8.83 21.69
N TYR A 19 -12.20 8.02 20.79
CA TYR A 19 -11.63 7.84 19.47
C TYR A 19 -11.53 9.23 18.83
N PRO A 20 -10.37 9.62 18.27
CA PRO A 20 -10.25 10.90 17.62
C PRO A 20 -11.33 11.00 16.54
N TYR A 21 -12.04 12.14 16.56
CA TYR A 21 -13.07 12.49 15.60
C TYR A 21 -12.55 12.23 14.18
N ARG A 22 -13.22 11.32 13.47
CA ARG A 22 -12.97 11.13 12.06
C ARG A 22 -13.42 12.38 11.33
N ASP A 23 -12.49 12.98 10.62
CA ASP A 23 -12.82 13.92 9.56
C ASP A 23 -13.49 13.11 8.43
N SER A 24 -14.79 12.84 8.61
CA SER A 24 -15.62 12.07 7.68
C SER A 24 -15.76 12.76 6.32
N ASP A 25 -15.25 14.00 6.22
CA ASP A 25 -15.37 14.84 5.03
C ASP A 25 -14.17 14.72 4.08
N ARG A 26 -13.15 13.91 4.38
CA ARG A 26 -12.03 13.70 3.47
C ARG A 26 -12.19 12.44 2.65
N LEU A 27 -11.70 12.49 1.41
CA LEU A 27 -11.54 11.30 0.57
C LEU A 27 -10.31 10.51 1.02
N VAL A 28 -10.32 9.20 0.78
CA VAL A 28 -9.13 8.36 0.71
C VAL A 28 -8.85 8.07 -0.76
N VAL A 29 -7.68 8.44 -1.22
CA VAL A 29 -7.26 8.23 -2.61
C VAL A 29 -5.95 7.44 -2.61
N GLU A 30 -6.00 6.25 -3.18
CA GLU A 30 -4.83 5.41 -3.40
C GLU A 30 -4.63 5.27 -4.91
N GLY A 31 -3.50 5.73 -5.40
CA GLY A 31 -3.27 5.67 -6.83
C GLY A 31 -1.78 5.54 -7.19
N TRP A 32 -1.55 4.96 -8.34
CA TRP A 32 -0.20 4.83 -8.90
C TRP A 32 -0.22 4.79 -10.41
N ILE A 33 0.94 5.07 -10.98
CA ILE A 33 1.24 4.91 -12.39
C ILE A 33 2.62 4.30 -12.53
N ASP A 34 2.69 3.14 -13.20
CA ASP A 34 3.94 2.43 -13.48
C ASP A 34 4.57 2.95 -14.77
N SER A 35 5.88 2.88 -14.89
CA SER A 35 6.53 3.01 -16.20
C SER A 35 6.03 1.91 -17.15
N GLY A 36 5.45 2.31 -18.30
CA GLY A 36 4.80 1.39 -19.26
C GLY A 36 3.45 0.84 -18.80
N GLY A 37 2.81 1.44 -17.79
CA GLY A 37 1.51 1.01 -17.28
C GLY A 37 0.46 2.12 -17.28
N ALA A 38 -0.80 1.72 -17.31
CA ALA A 38 -1.93 2.63 -17.15
C ALA A 38 -2.05 3.14 -15.69
N PRO A 39 -2.54 4.36 -15.47
CA PRO A 39 -2.82 4.85 -14.13
C PRO A 39 -3.95 4.04 -13.47
N ILE A 40 -3.79 3.73 -12.21
CA ILE A 40 -4.79 3.06 -11.36
C ILE A 40 -5.08 3.98 -10.18
N VAL A 41 -6.36 4.28 -9.94
CA VAL A 41 -6.77 5.12 -8.81
C VAL A 41 -8.00 4.50 -8.14
N MET A 42 -7.95 4.35 -6.83
CA MET A 42 -9.06 3.95 -5.98
C MET A 42 -9.51 5.15 -5.15
N VAL A 43 -10.82 5.33 -5.05
CA VAL A 43 -11.41 6.45 -4.29
C VAL A 43 -12.44 5.90 -3.32
N THR A 44 -12.21 6.09 -2.03
CA THR A 44 -13.06 5.61 -0.96
C THR A 44 -13.31 6.70 0.09
N SER A 45 -14.28 6.46 0.97
CA SER A 45 -14.38 7.21 2.24
C SER A 45 -13.44 6.61 3.28
N PRO A 46 -13.05 7.36 4.30
CA PRO A 46 -12.34 6.82 5.44
C PRO A 46 -13.17 5.72 6.14
N VAL A 47 -12.57 4.56 6.39
CA VAL A 47 -13.20 3.45 7.11
C VAL A 47 -12.57 3.30 8.50
N ALA A 48 -13.37 3.05 9.56
CA ALA A 48 -12.83 2.78 10.89
C ALA A 48 -12.02 1.48 10.88
N ALA A 49 -10.82 1.50 11.44
CA ALA A 49 -10.11 0.28 11.78
C ALA A 49 -10.92 -0.45 12.90
N THR A 50 -11.96 -1.15 12.48
CA THR A 50 -12.77 -2.06 13.28
C THR A 50 -12.30 -3.48 13.05
N GLU A 51 -13.00 -4.47 13.57
CA GLU A 51 -12.67 -5.88 13.36
C GLU A 51 -12.52 -6.23 11.86
N GLN A 52 -11.56 -7.08 11.53
CA GLN A 52 -11.07 -7.33 10.17
C GLN A 52 -12.16 -7.76 9.17
N GLU A 53 -13.22 -8.46 9.62
CA GLU A 53 -14.32 -8.88 8.75
C GLU A 53 -15.22 -7.69 8.34
N GLN A 54 -15.50 -6.80 9.28
CA GLN A 54 -16.26 -5.58 9.01
C GLN A 54 -15.52 -4.62 8.07
N PHE A 55 -14.20 -4.59 8.13
CA PHE A 55 -13.38 -3.72 7.31
C PHE A 55 -13.55 -3.97 5.80
N VAL A 56 -13.58 -5.24 5.36
CA VAL A 56 -13.75 -5.60 3.94
C VAL A 56 -15.15 -5.23 3.43
N GLU A 57 -16.19 -5.49 4.23
CA GLU A 57 -17.56 -5.11 3.89
C GLU A 57 -17.75 -3.59 3.84
N ASP A 58 -17.16 -2.86 4.76
CA ASP A 58 -17.21 -1.41 4.84
C ASP A 58 -16.46 -0.77 3.68
N LEU A 59 -15.32 -1.31 3.26
CA LEU A 59 -14.63 -0.88 2.03
C LEU A 59 -15.53 -1.03 0.81
N ALA A 60 -16.22 -2.16 0.67
CA ALA A 60 -17.10 -2.41 -0.46
C ALA A 60 -18.34 -1.48 -0.50
N ARG A 61 -18.81 -1.02 0.66
CA ARG A 61 -19.95 -0.09 0.77
C ARG A 61 -19.55 1.38 0.56
N ASN A 62 -18.28 1.72 0.79
CA ASN A 62 -17.78 3.09 0.78
C ASN A 62 -17.06 3.47 -0.51
N LEU A 63 -17.46 2.85 -1.64
CA LEU A 63 -16.91 3.11 -2.96
C LEU A 63 -17.56 4.33 -3.63
N TYR A 64 -16.75 5.19 -4.19
CA TYR A 64 -17.22 6.34 -4.95
C TYR A 64 -17.22 6.04 -6.47
N TYR A 65 -18.38 5.59 -6.99
CA TYR A 65 -18.56 5.26 -8.42
C TYR A 65 -18.66 6.47 -9.36
N LYS A 66 -18.81 7.67 -8.81
CA LYS A 66 -19.08 8.89 -9.59
C LYS A 66 -18.04 9.98 -9.33
N ALA A 67 -16.83 9.59 -8.90
CA ALA A 67 -15.76 10.56 -8.83
C ALA A 67 -15.32 10.95 -10.25
N TYR A 68 -14.99 12.21 -10.42
CA TYR A 68 -14.31 12.68 -11.63
C TYR A 68 -12.82 12.66 -11.37
N VAL A 69 -12.10 11.82 -12.10
CA VAL A 69 -10.67 11.57 -11.93
C VAL A 69 -9.95 11.92 -13.22
N THR A 70 -8.95 12.79 -13.14
CA THR A 70 -8.07 13.13 -14.25
C THR A 70 -6.61 12.94 -13.88
N VAL A 71 -5.81 12.51 -14.85
CA VAL A 71 -4.37 12.46 -14.77
C VAL A 71 -3.81 13.29 -15.91
N LYS A 72 -2.85 14.16 -15.60
CA LYS A 72 -2.14 14.96 -16.58
C LYS A 72 -0.66 14.65 -16.53
N ASP A 73 -0.08 14.38 -17.69
CA ASP A 73 1.36 14.37 -17.89
C ASP A 73 1.84 15.82 -17.97
N GLU A 74 2.48 16.31 -16.91
CA GLU A 74 2.98 17.69 -16.86
C GLU A 74 4.19 17.91 -17.78
N THR A 75 4.82 16.84 -18.24
CA THR A 75 5.95 16.89 -19.16
C THR A 75 5.50 17.14 -20.60
N THR A 76 4.41 16.49 -21.02
CA THR A 76 3.86 16.65 -22.39
C THR A 76 2.68 17.63 -22.46
N GLY A 77 1.99 17.84 -21.32
CA GLY A 77 0.76 18.62 -21.23
C GLY A 77 -0.51 17.82 -21.54
N GLU A 78 -0.38 16.52 -21.85
CA GLU A 78 -1.53 15.64 -22.12
C GLU A 78 -2.34 15.39 -20.84
N GLU A 79 -3.64 15.60 -20.90
CA GLU A 79 -4.57 15.33 -19.80
C GLU A 79 -5.66 14.36 -20.24
N VAL A 80 -5.89 13.33 -19.43
CA VAL A 80 -6.89 12.28 -19.68
C VAL A 80 -7.83 12.12 -18.49
N SER A 81 -9.08 11.75 -18.77
CA SER A 81 -10.04 11.37 -17.75
C SER A 81 -10.02 9.85 -17.56
N LEU A 82 -10.05 9.41 -16.31
CA LEU A 82 -10.13 8.00 -15.95
C LEU A 82 -11.58 7.56 -15.80
N SER A 83 -11.87 6.36 -16.27
CA SER A 83 -13.19 5.74 -16.17
C SER A 83 -13.27 4.76 -15.02
N ALA A 84 -14.37 4.75 -14.30
CA ALA A 84 -14.63 3.77 -13.24
C ALA A 84 -14.84 2.38 -13.87
N ARG A 85 -14.10 1.39 -13.39
CA ARG A 85 -14.20 -0.01 -13.82
C ARG A 85 -14.21 -0.94 -12.60
N LYS A 86 -15.15 -1.90 -12.60
CA LYS A 86 -15.10 -3.00 -11.64
C LYS A 86 -14.00 -3.97 -12.03
N ASP A 87 -13.11 -4.25 -11.09
CA ASP A 87 -12.03 -5.20 -11.28
C ASP A 87 -11.79 -5.97 -9.97
N ALA A 88 -12.14 -7.25 -9.96
CA ALA A 88 -12.05 -8.12 -8.79
C ALA A 88 -10.60 -8.44 -8.37
N ARG A 89 -9.61 -8.05 -9.17
CA ARG A 89 -8.20 -8.17 -8.79
C ARG A 89 -7.83 -7.21 -7.65
N TYR A 90 -8.54 -6.10 -7.52
CA TYR A 90 -8.27 -5.06 -6.52
C TYR A 90 -9.22 -5.15 -5.33
N LEU A 91 -8.79 -4.61 -4.20
CA LEU A 91 -9.61 -4.42 -3.02
C LEU A 91 -9.46 -2.95 -2.57
N PRO A 92 -10.52 -2.16 -2.64
CA PRO A 92 -11.88 -2.49 -3.13
C PRO A 92 -11.93 -2.76 -4.65
N PRO A 93 -12.94 -3.53 -5.14
CA PRO A 93 -13.02 -3.98 -6.52
C PRO A 93 -13.58 -2.90 -7.47
N LEU A 94 -13.16 -1.66 -7.29
CA LEU A 94 -13.48 -0.52 -8.13
C LEU A 94 -12.25 0.35 -8.32
N ILE A 95 -11.83 0.48 -9.55
CA ILE A 95 -10.71 1.34 -9.93
C ILE A 95 -11.13 2.37 -10.95
N TYR A 96 -10.44 3.49 -10.98
CA TYR A 96 -10.45 4.45 -12.07
C TYR A 96 -9.18 4.25 -12.89
N THR A 97 -9.32 4.07 -14.20
CA THR A 97 -8.20 3.81 -15.11
C THR A 97 -8.54 4.26 -16.53
N THR A 98 -7.55 4.28 -17.40
CA THR A 98 -7.70 4.55 -18.84
C THR A 98 -6.65 3.78 -19.62
N ASP A 99 -6.95 3.44 -20.85
CA ASP A 99 -5.99 2.85 -21.79
C ASP A 99 -5.38 3.95 -22.71
N ALA A 100 -5.75 5.23 -22.51
CA ALA A 100 -5.29 6.36 -23.32
C ALA A 100 -3.97 6.98 -22.81
N LEU A 101 -3.49 6.59 -21.63
CA LEU A 101 -2.26 7.11 -21.05
C LEU A 101 -1.44 5.97 -20.45
N GLU A 102 -0.17 5.92 -20.83
CA GLU A 102 0.83 5.04 -20.20
C GLU A 102 1.89 5.89 -19.51
N GLY A 103 2.36 5.43 -18.35
CA GLY A 103 3.41 6.08 -17.60
C GLY A 103 4.76 6.01 -18.32
N VAL A 104 5.46 7.13 -18.39
CA VAL A 104 6.80 7.23 -19.00
C VAL A 104 7.82 7.55 -17.92
N ALA A 105 8.89 6.75 -17.82
CA ALA A 105 9.97 7.00 -16.88
C ALA A 105 10.58 8.40 -17.10
N GLY A 106 10.76 9.14 -16.02
CA GLY A 106 11.26 10.51 -16.04
C GLY A 106 10.16 11.58 -16.14
N HIS A 107 8.92 11.23 -16.52
CA HIS A 107 7.81 12.17 -16.58
C HIS A 107 7.18 12.43 -15.22
N THR A 108 6.52 13.57 -15.12
CA THR A 108 5.79 14.02 -13.92
C THR A 108 4.30 14.00 -14.21
N TYR A 109 3.51 13.44 -13.29
CA TYR A 109 2.07 13.26 -13.43
C TYR A 109 1.30 13.91 -12.30
N SER A 110 0.35 14.77 -12.62
CA SER A 110 -0.61 15.29 -11.65
C SER A 110 -1.90 14.50 -11.68
N LEU A 111 -2.43 14.20 -10.49
CA LEU A 111 -3.72 13.59 -10.25
C LEU A 111 -4.69 14.63 -9.71
N LYS A 112 -5.91 14.65 -10.22
CA LYS A 112 -7.03 15.41 -9.65
C LYS A 112 -8.24 14.49 -9.50
N VAL A 113 -8.79 14.46 -8.29
CA VAL A 113 -10.01 13.72 -7.96
C VAL A 113 -11.05 14.71 -7.44
N MET A 114 -12.25 14.66 -7.98
CA MET A 114 -13.40 15.47 -7.53
C MET A 114 -14.58 14.56 -7.23
N TYR A 115 -15.19 14.75 -6.06
CA TYR A 115 -16.42 14.10 -5.68
C TYR A 115 -17.27 15.03 -4.80
N GLY A 116 -18.44 15.42 -5.30
CA GLY A 116 -19.24 16.44 -4.65
C GLY A 116 -18.46 17.75 -4.51
N ASN A 117 -18.31 18.22 -3.28
CA ASN A 117 -17.54 19.43 -2.94
C ASN A 117 -16.07 19.14 -2.61
N HIS A 118 -15.66 17.86 -2.62
CA HIS A 118 -14.30 17.47 -2.27
C HIS A 118 -13.42 17.49 -3.51
N VAL A 119 -12.23 18.06 -3.36
CA VAL A 119 -11.19 18.09 -4.38
C VAL A 119 -9.89 17.61 -3.77
N ALA A 120 -9.33 16.56 -4.34
CA ALA A 120 -8.01 16.06 -3.99
C ALA A 120 -7.05 16.23 -5.17
N LYS A 121 -5.80 16.58 -4.88
CA LYS A 121 -4.74 16.75 -5.88
C LYS A 121 -3.42 16.20 -5.36
N ALA A 122 -2.64 15.65 -6.26
CA ALA A 122 -1.27 15.24 -5.99
C ALA A 122 -0.40 15.34 -7.25
N VAL A 123 0.89 15.35 -7.05
CA VAL A 123 1.88 15.28 -8.12
C VAL A 123 2.88 14.21 -7.75
N THR A 124 3.29 13.41 -8.74
CA THR A 124 4.33 12.40 -8.60
C THR A 124 5.20 12.39 -9.85
N ARG A 125 6.42 11.88 -9.72
CA ARG A 125 7.30 11.60 -10.85
C ARG A 125 7.54 10.11 -10.93
N ILE A 126 7.62 9.55 -12.15
CA ILE A 126 8.08 8.18 -12.36
C ILE A 126 9.62 8.21 -12.45
N PRO A 127 10.36 7.70 -11.46
CA PRO A 127 11.80 7.60 -11.56
C PRO A 127 12.24 6.65 -12.68
N GLN A 128 13.52 6.69 -13.06
CA GLN A 128 14.06 5.69 -13.98
C GLN A 128 14.04 4.31 -13.31
N PRO A 129 13.53 3.27 -14.00
CA PRO A 129 13.57 1.90 -13.47
C PRO A 129 15.02 1.44 -13.26
N VAL A 130 15.29 0.83 -12.13
CA VAL A 130 16.56 0.15 -11.85
C VAL A 130 16.42 -1.32 -12.21
N PRO A 131 17.34 -1.93 -12.94
CA PRO A 131 17.28 -3.35 -13.26
C PRO A 131 17.55 -4.22 -12.03
N LEU A 132 16.98 -5.42 -12.01
CA LEU A 132 17.42 -6.48 -11.11
C LEU A 132 18.63 -7.20 -11.72
N ASP A 133 19.72 -7.33 -10.96
CA ASP A 133 20.91 -8.06 -11.37
C ASP A 133 20.63 -9.57 -11.44
N LYS A 134 19.93 -10.09 -10.43
CA LYS A 134 19.47 -11.48 -10.36
C LYS A 134 18.39 -11.68 -9.32
N VAL A 135 17.69 -12.82 -9.43
CA VAL A 135 16.75 -13.32 -8.41
C VAL A 135 17.16 -14.75 -8.05
N GLU A 136 17.34 -15.02 -6.78
CA GLU A 136 17.72 -16.35 -6.27
C GLU A 136 16.64 -16.93 -5.37
N VAL A 137 16.54 -18.27 -5.39
CA VAL A 137 15.66 -19.03 -4.51
C VAL A 137 16.53 -19.88 -3.59
N SER A 138 16.29 -19.84 -2.30
CA SER A 138 16.97 -20.67 -1.32
C SER A 138 15.98 -21.27 -0.31
N LYS A 139 16.33 -22.39 0.31
CA LYS A 139 15.55 -22.91 1.45
C LYS A 139 15.59 -21.94 2.62
N SER A 140 14.46 -21.80 3.31
CA SER A 140 14.41 -21.03 4.55
C SER A 140 15.19 -21.73 5.65
N VAL A 141 15.98 -20.95 6.42
CA VAL A 141 16.66 -21.46 7.62
C VAL A 141 15.68 -21.78 8.76
N GLN A 142 14.45 -21.29 8.68
CA GLN A 142 13.42 -21.47 9.71
C GLN A 142 12.45 -22.62 9.39
N SER A 143 12.52 -23.19 8.17
CA SER A 143 11.57 -24.22 7.75
C SER A 143 12.12 -25.05 6.59
N ASP A 144 12.10 -26.35 6.71
CA ASP A 144 12.55 -27.29 5.67
C ASP A 144 11.64 -27.35 4.43
N THR A 145 10.43 -26.79 4.54
CA THR A 145 9.38 -26.85 3.48
C THR A 145 9.10 -25.48 2.84
N MET A 146 9.76 -24.44 3.31
CA MET A 146 9.55 -23.07 2.85
C MET A 146 10.82 -22.50 2.20
N TYR A 147 10.62 -21.56 1.30
CA TYR A 147 11.67 -20.96 0.48
C TYR A 147 11.65 -19.44 0.61
N VAL A 148 12.82 -18.84 0.47
CA VAL A 148 13.05 -17.40 0.41
C VAL A 148 13.43 -17.04 -1.03
N VAL A 149 12.87 -15.94 -1.50
CA VAL A 149 13.26 -15.31 -2.77
C VAL A 149 14.12 -14.10 -2.43
N THR A 150 15.31 -14.02 -2.99
CA THR A 150 16.24 -12.91 -2.80
C THR A 150 16.47 -12.21 -4.13
N ALA A 151 16.19 -10.92 -4.18
CA ALA A 151 16.46 -10.06 -5.32
C ALA A 151 17.74 -9.26 -5.09
N TYR A 152 18.55 -9.09 -6.14
CA TYR A 152 19.80 -8.34 -6.13
C TYR A 152 19.69 -7.18 -7.11
N PHE A 153 20.16 -6.02 -6.70
CA PHE A 153 20.20 -4.80 -7.50
C PHE A 153 21.31 -3.88 -7.02
N ASN A 154 21.70 -2.92 -7.85
CA ASN A 154 22.76 -1.97 -7.53
C ASN A 154 22.27 -0.52 -7.76
N ASP A 155 21.71 0.08 -6.71
CA ASP A 155 21.39 1.50 -6.65
C ASP A 155 21.47 1.99 -5.20
N PRO A 156 22.65 2.47 -4.76
CA PRO A 156 22.90 2.81 -3.35
C PRO A 156 22.22 4.12 -2.93
N GLU A 157 21.76 4.95 -3.84
CA GLU A 157 21.21 6.28 -3.55
C GLU A 157 19.69 6.36 -3.75
N GLY A 158 19.09 5.37 -4.42
CA GLY A 158 17.67 5.33 -4.73
C GLY A 158 16.80 4.88 -3.57
N TYR A 159 15.53 5.18 -3.67
CA TYR A 159 14.48 4.66 -2.80
C TYR A 159 13.72 3.58 -3.55
N HIS A 160 13.54 2.42 -2.91
CA HIS A 160 13.01 1.26 -3.58
C HIS A 160 11.88 0.59 -2.81
N ARG A 161 10.96 -0.02 -3.55
CA ARG A 161 9.88 -0.81 -3.01
C ARG A 161 9.69 -2.11 -3.80
N PHE A 162 9.51 -3.21 -3.10
CA PHE A 162 9.18 -4.49 -3.69
C PHE A 162 7.70 -4.81 -3.48
N PHE A 163 7.12 -5.42 -4.50
CA PHE A 163 5.81 -6.03 -4.46
C PHE A 163 5.93 -7.46 -4.99
N ALA A 164 5.11 -8.35 -4.46
CA ALA A 164 5.10 -9.75 -4.88
C ALA A 164 3.66 -10.22 -5.14
N MET A 165 3.54 -11.15 -6.08
CA MET A 165 2.29 -11.82 -6.42
C MET A 165 2.59 -13.29 -6.67
N VAL A 166 1.88 -14.21 -6.01
CA VAL A 166 1.96 -15.65 -6.28
C VAL A 166 0.89 -16.03 -7.28
N GLU A 167 1.31 -16.57 -8.43
CA GLU A 167 0.43 -16.97 -9.53
C GLU A 167 -0.66 -17.93 -9.05
N GLY A 168 -1.90 -17.67 -9.44
CA GLY A 168 -3.07 -18.47 -9.08
C GLY A 168 -3.51 -18.40 -7.61
N LYS A 169 -2.84 -17.58 -6.78
CA LYS A 169 -3.18 -17.38 -5.36
C LYS A 169 -3.48 -15.94 -5.02
N ASP A 170 -2.73 -15.03 -5.59
CA ASP A 170 -2.87 -13.59 -5.35
C ASP A 170 -3.51 -12.95 -6.59
N SER A 171 -4.45 -12.06 -6.38
CA SER A 171 -5.16 -11.36 -7.46
C SER A 171 -4.41 -10.14 -7.99
N MET A 172 -3.49 -9.59 -7.19
CA MET A 172 -2.68 -8.42 -7.53
C MET A 172 -1.32 -8.49 -6.85
N TYR A 173 -0.46 -7.55 -7.18
CA TYR A 173 0.79 -7.33 -6.46
C TYR A 173 0.51 -6.74 -5.08
N PHE A 174 1.00 -7.39 -4.04
CA PHE A 174 0.97 -6.89 -2.67
C PHE A 174 2.33 -6.37 -2.25
N PRO A 175 2.41 -5.30 -1.43
CA PRO A 175 3.68 -4.81 -0.90
C PRO A 175 4.42 -5.93 -0.18
N SER A 176 5.70 -6.12 -0.52
CA SER A 176 6.55 -7.10 0.17
C SER A 176 6.79 -6.65 1.60
N LEU A 177 6.56 -7.53 2.56
CA LEU A 177 6.83 -7.24 3.96
C LEU A 177 8.34 -7.09 4.20
N LEU A 178 8.71 -6.25 5.15
CA LEU A 178 10.08 -5.97 5.57
C LEU A 178 10.99 -5.35 4.50
N SER A 179 10.48 -5.09 3.31
CA SER A 179 11.27 -4.43 2.27
C SER A 179 11.63 -2.99 2.63
N GLY A 180 10.82 -2.31 3.45
CA GLY A 180 11.06 -0.94 3.89
C GLY A 180 12.39 -0.75 4.61
N GLN A 181 12.77 -1.67 5.47
CA GLN A 181 14.04 -1.58 6.21
C GLN A 181 15.28 -1.84 5.36
N MET A 182 15.13 -2.51 4.22
CA MET A 182 16.25 -3.00 3.42
C MET A 182 16.39 -2.30 2.07
N ALA A 183 15.37 -1.59 1.64
CA ALA A 183 15.32 -1.00 0.32
C ALA A 183 15.72 0.48 0.26
N SER A 184 15.98 1.13 1.39
CA SER A 184 16.46 2.51 1.38
C SER A 184 17.96 2.57 1.20
N ASN A 185 18.42 3.23 0.16
CA ASN A 185 19.81 3.62 -0.04
C ASN A 185 20.83 2.46 0.05
N ARG A 186 20.46 1.23 -0.36
CA ARG A 186 21.37 0.09 -0.31
C ARG A 186 21.35 -0.69 -1.61
N ALA A 187 22.48 -0.74 -2.25
CA ALA A 187 22.80 -1.80 -3.19
C ALA A 187 22.93 -3.12 -2.44
N GLY A 188 22.42 -4.20 -2.97
CA GLY A 188 22.63 -5.50 -2.37
C GLY A 188 21.50 -6.50 -2.57
N ALA A 189 21.41 -7.40 -1.60
CA ALA A 189 20.47 -8.50 -1.59
C ALA A 189 19.28 -8.18 -0.67
N VAL A 190 18.06 -8.29 -1.19
CA VAL A 190 16.81 -8.05 -0.47
C VAL A 190 15.93 -9.28 -0.52
N SER A 191 15.48 -9.77 0.63
CA SER A 191 14.49 -10.83 0.69
C SER A 191 13.11 -10.27 0.30
N VAL A 192 12.59 -10.74 -0.83
CA VAL A 192 11.24 -10.41 -1.29
C VAL A 192 10.27 -11.36 -0.61
N MET A 193 9.53 -10.86 0.35
CA MET A 193 8.52 -11.64 1.06
C MET A 193 7.16 -11.46 0.39
N ARG A 194 6.33 -12.49 0.48
CA ARG A 194 4.95 -12.40 0.04
C ARG A 194 4.21 -11.36 0.86
N GLY A 195 3.57 -10.40 0.21
CA GLY A 195 2.73 -9.41 0.86
C GLY A 195 1.49 -10.04 1.52
N TRP A 196 0.86 -9.32 2.41
CA TRP A 196 -0.32 -9.80 3.13
C TRP A 196 -1.61 -9.44 2.38
N PRO A 197 -2.30 -10.41 1.77
CA PRO A 197 -3.67 -10.20 1.30
C PRO A 197 -4.59 -10.14 2.53
N ILE A 198 -5.27 -9.02 2.73
CA ILE A 198 -6.19 -8.76 3.86
C ILE A 198 -7.23 -9.89 4.04
N THR A 199 -7.57 -10.60 2.97
CA THR A 199 -8.60 -11.63 2.94
C THR A 199 -8.09 -13.04 3.28
N ASN A 200 -6.79 -13.25 3.47
CA ASN A 200 -6.22 -14.59 3.67
C ASN A 200 -5.66 -14.81 5.08
N GLN A 201 -6.46 -15.41 5.96
CA GLN A 201 -6.06 -15.73 7.34
C GLN A 201 -4.94 -16.79 7.43
N ASN A 202 -4.75 -17.63 6.40
CA ASN A 202 -3.72 -18.66 6.34
C ASN A 202 -2.44 -18.22 5.60
N TRP A 203 -2.28 -16.93 5.42
CA TRP A 203 -1.14 -16.36 4.75
C TRP A 203 0.19 -16.69 5.45
N LYS A 204 1.22 -16.91 4.65
CA LYS A 204 2.61 -17.13 5.09
C LYS A 204 3.54 -16.20 4.30
N PRO A 205 4.56 -15.60 4.97
CA PRO A 205 5.48 -14.66 4.32
C PRO A 205 6.47 -15.32 3.36
N LEU A 206 6.63 -16.61 3.42
CA LEU A 206 7.56 -17.41 2.62
C LEU A 206 6.82 -18.21 1.55
N TYR A 207 7.56 -18.71 0.59
CA TYR A 207 7.05 -19.40 -0.58
C TYR A 207 7.16 -20.91 -0.43
N LYS A 208 6.35 -21.65 -1.18
CA LYS A 208 6.34 -23.13 -1.23
C LYS A 208 6.93 -23.63 -2.54
N LEU A 209 7.43 -24.87 -2.50
CA LEU A 209 7.85 -25.56 -3.70
C LEU A 209 6.73 -25.59 -4.75
N GLY A 210 7.06 -25.32 -6.01
CA GLY A 210 6.11 -25.29 -7.13
C GLY A 210 5.39 -23.97 -7.33
N GLU A 211 5.49 -22.99 -6.41
CA GLU A 211 4.90 -21.67 -6.62
C GLU A 211 5.68 -20.86 -7.66
N THR A 212 4.96 -20.12 -8.50
CA THR A 212 5.53 -19.11 -9.39
C THR A 212 5.28 -17.74 -8.77
N VAL A 213 6.35 -16.99 -8.56
CA VAL A 213 6.35 -15.67 -7.91
C VAL A 213 6.68 -14.62 -8.95
N HIS A 214 5.77 -13.67 -9.12
CA HIS A 214 5.98 -12.46 -9.88
C HIS A 214 6.44 -11.36 -8.92
N ILE A 215 7.54 -10.71 -9.27
CA ILE A 215 8.15 -9.63 -8.50
C ILE A 215 8.00 -8.35 -9.29
N LYS A 216 7.53 -7.30 -8.64
CA LYS A 216 7.56 -5.93 -9.14
C LYS A 216 8.51 -5.15 -8.24
N PHE A 217 9.62 -4.72 -8.81
CA PHE A 217 10.63 -3.89 -8.15
C PHE A 217 10.47 -2.45 -8.65
N CYS A 218 10.27 -1.51 -7.74
CA CYS A 218 10.00 -0.12 -8.06
C CYS A 218 11.05 0.81 -7.48
N THR A 219 11.61 1.66 -8.32
CA THR A 219 12.25 2.90 -7.87
C THR A 219 11.14 3.93 -7.63
N VAL A 220 11.21 4.64 -6.51
CA VAL A 220 10.19 5.60 -6.07
C VAL A 220 10.84 6.91 -5.63
N GLU A 221 10.06 7.99 -5.61
CA GLU A 221 10.49 9.24 -4.95
C GLU A 221 10.43 9.08 -3.42
N LYS A 222 11.18 9.93 -2.73
CA LYS A 222 11.33 9.85 -1.27
C LYS A 222 10.00 9.94 -0.51
N ASP A 223 9.08 10.79 -0.92
CA ASP A 223 7.77 10.97 -0.30
C ASP A 223 6.91 9.70 -0.35
N ILE A 224 7.00 8.97 -1.46
CA ILE A 224 6.32 7.67 -1.63
C ILE A 224 7.00 6.59 -0.79
N TRP A 225 8.32 6.63 -0.68
CA TRP A 225 9.04 5.74 0.21
C TRP A 225 8.68 6.00 1.68
N ASP A 226 8.62 7.27 2.12
CA ASP A 226 8.24 7.68 3.47
C ASP A 226 6.80 7.22 3.81
N TYR A 227 5.87 7.28 2.83
CA TYR A 227 4.51 6.74 2.99
C TYR A 227 4.55 5.25 3.30
N TRP A 228 5.24 4.46 2.48
CA TRP A 228 5.30 3.01 2.64
C TRP A 228 6.06 2.58 3.91
N ASP A 229 7.14 3.25 4.26
CA ASP A 229 7.90 2.98 5.48
C ASP A 229 7.04 3.22 6.73
N SER A 230 6.30 4.32 6.76
CA SER A 230 5.33 4.60 7.82
C SER A 230 4.21 3.56 7.87
N PHE A 231 3.69 3.12 6.71
CA PHE A 231 2.65 2.11 6.63
C PHE A 231 3.14 0.75 7.15
N ASP A 232 4.35 0.33 6.80
CA ASP A 232 4.97 -0.90 7.30
C ASP A 232 5.19 -0.85 8.82
N GLY A 233 5.66 0.28 9.34
CA GLY A 233 5.82 0.53 10.76
C GLY A 233 4.50 0.39 11.52
N LEU A 234 3.43 1.01 11.04
CA LEU A 234 2.09 0.94 11.62
C LEU A 234 1.53 -0.49 11.58
N SER A 235 1.71 -1.21 10.47
CA SER A 235 1.26 -2.59 10.31
C SER A 235 1.98 -3.53 11.28
N THR A 236 3.25 -3.31 11.52
CA THR A 236 4.05 -4.10 12.47
C THR A 236 3.62 -3.86 13.91
N ILE A 237 3.39 -2.61 14.29
CA ILE A 237 3.02 -2.24 15.67
C ILE A 237 1.57 -2.65 15.98
N SER A 238 0.65 -2.55 15.03
CA SER A 238 -0.74 -2.99 15.22
C SER A 238 -0.85 -4.49 15.48
N THR A 239 0.09 -5.28 14.98
CA THR A 239 0.17 -6.73 15.24
C THR A 239 0.58 -7.05 16.69
N ILE A 240 1.25 -6.13 17.39
CA ILE A 240 1.67 -6.30 18.80
C ILE A 240 0.53 -6.05 19.80
N GLY A 241 -0.64 -5.55 19.36
CA GLY A 241 -1.90 -5.57 20.10
C GLY A 241 -2.01 -4.67 21.34
N PHE A 242 -1.01 -3.87 21.68
CA PHE A 242 -1.00 -3.08 22.92
C PHE A 242 -1.35 -1.60 22.78
N PHE A 243 -1.32 -1.04 21.59
CA PHE A 243 -1.63 0.39 21.39
C PHE A 243 -2.43 0.61 20.09
N PRO A 244 -3.62 1.22 20.15
CA PRO A 244 -4.26 1.74 18.95
C PRO A 244 -3.41 2.92 18.44
N ILE A 245 -2.69 2.71 17.35
CA ILE A 245 -1.91 3.78 16.74
C ILE A 245 -2.82 4.50 15.76
N THR A 246 -3.13 5.74 16.08
CA THR A 246 -3.91 6.66 15.25
C THR A 246 -2.99 7.63 14.49
N VAL A 247 -1.94 7.13 13.87
CA VAL A 247 -1.07 7.95 13.04
C VAL A 247 -1.40 7.66 11.58
N ASN A 248 -1.79 8.68 10.84
CA ASN A 248 -1.93 8.57 9.39
C ASN A 248 -0.52 8.59 8.77
N PRO A 249 -0.24 7.72 7.80
CA PRO A 249 0.98 7.82 7.01
C PRO A 249 1.13 9.22 6.40
N PRO A 250 2.36 9.71 6.19
CA PRO A 250 2.57 10.94 5.44
C PRO A 250 1.91 10.81 4.06
N THR A 251 1.37 11.90 3.53
CA THR A 251 0.66 11.90 2.26
C THR A 251 1.19 12.99 1.35
N ASN A 252 1.28 12.70 0.06
CA ASN A 252 1.51 13.70 -0.97
C ASN A 252 0.20 14.26 -1.56
N MET A 253 -0.95 13.85 -1.00
CA MET A 253 -2.26 14.33 -1.42
C MET A 253 -2.63 15.63 -0.72
N ASN A 254 -3.10 16.62 -1.46
CA ASN A 254 -3.77 17.80 -0.93
C ASN A 254 -5.28 17.59 -1.01
N GLY A 255 -5.98 17.66 0.13
CA GLY A 255 -7.43 17.49 0.23
C GLY A 255 -7.93 16.05 0.40
N ALA A 256 -7.05 15.06 0.52
CA ALA A 256 -7.39 13.66 0.79
C ALA A 256 -6.34 12.99 1.69
N TYR A 257 -6.67 11.80 2.18
CA TYR A 257 -5.72 10.83 2.69
C TYR A 257 -5.24 9.92 1.56
N GLY A 258 -4.13 9.19 1.78
CA GLY A 258 -3.59 8.22 0.83
C GLY A 258 -2.41 8.78 0.03
N TYR A 259 -2.24 8.30 -1.20
CA TYR A 259 -1.05 8.63 -2.00
C TYR A 259 -1.33 8.61 -3.51
N TRP A 260 -0.47 9.30 -4.26
CA TRP A 260 -0.32 9.20 -5.69
C TRP A 260 1.14 8.90 -6.02
N ALA A 261 1.44 7.68 -6.52
CA ALA A 261 2.79 7.19 -6.70
C ALA A 261 3.18 7.00 -8.16
N GLY A 262 4.35 7.47 -8.54
CA GLY A 262 5.04 7.09 -9.77
C GLY A 262 6.02 5.95 -9.49
N TYR A 263 5.90 4.84 -10.21
CA TYR A 263 6.76 3.68 -10.06
C TYR A 263 7.63 3.47 -11.29
N GLY A 264 8.96 3.66 -11.15
CA GLY A 264 9.93 3.14 -12.09
C GLY A 264 10.02 1.63 -11.92
N ALA A 265 9.17 0.88 -12.64
CA ALA A 265 8.94 -0.53 -12.37
C ALA A 265 9.81 -1.45 -13.23
N THR A 266 10.43 -2.43 -12.59
CA THR A 266 11.10 -3.59 -13.21
C THR A 266 10.41 -4.86 -12.74
N TYR A 267 10.22 -5.82 -13.64
CA TYR A 267 9.49 -7.06 -13.37
C TYR A 267 10.40 -8.27 -13.51
N ALA A 268 10.22 -9.24 -12.63
CA ALA A 268 10.86 -10.54 -12.70
C ALA A 268 9.87 -11.65 -12.32
N THR A 269 10.13 -12.86 -12.80
CA THR A 269 9.35 -14.04 -12.44
C THR A 269 10.29 -15.17 -12.09
N VAL A 270 10.01 -15.87 -10.99
CA VAL A 270 10.77 -17.02 -10.54
C VAL A 270 9.84 -18.15 -10.11
N THR A 271 10.17 -19.38 -10.49
CA THR A 271 9.47 -20.58 -10.00
C THR A 271 10.32 -21.25 -8.91
N ILE A 272 9.70 -21.56 -7.79
CA ILE A 272 10.31 -22.22 -6.65
C ILE A 272 10.52 -23.70 -6.99
N LYS A 273 11.76 -24.13 -7.18
CA LYS A 273 12.16 -25.49 -7.57
C LYS A 273 12.98 -26.19 -6.51
#